data_fab4cfd2d0b9436d56258e2a8e560893
#
_entry.id   fab4cfd2d0b9436d56258e2a8e560893
#
_cell.length_a   1.000
_cell.length_b   1.000
_cell.length_c   1.000
_cell.angle_alpha   90.00
_cell.angle_beta   90.00
_cell.angle_gamma   90.00
#
_symmetry.space_group_name_H-M   'P 1'
#
loop_
_entity.id
_entity.type
_entity.pdbx_description
1 polymer ?
#
loop_
_entity_poly.entity_id
_entity_poly.type
_entity_poly.pdbx_seq_one_letter_code
_entity_poly.pdbx_strand_id
1 'polypeptide(L)'
;LREVISRDSGQHASGVDFGSSFLLGGQVFGEAPRLFNIYPQGNFIEATVDTPYFQIGEAKYGKPIIDRVVNFHTPLKEASKCVLISFDSTIRSNLSVGLPIDLLLYRRDGFQVSCKQRIGESDPYYQMIRQTWSQGLRDTFARLADPEWAG
;
A
#
# COMPACT_ATOMS: atom_id res chain seq x y z
N LEU A 1 21.92 -4.41 -8.04
CA LEU A 1 21.85 -4.06 -6.62
C LEU A 1 22.97 -4.75 -5.83
N ARG A 2 23.14 -6.07 -5.91
CA ARG A 2 24.21 -6.81 -5.19
C ARG A 2 25.60 -6.27 -5.46
N GLU A 3 25.93 -5.95 -6.71
CA GLU A 3 27.23 -5.38 -7.08
C GLU A 3 27.46 -3.99 -6.47
N VAL A 4 26.40 -3.16 -6.44
CA VAL A 4 26.47 -1.81 -5.84
C VAL A 4 26.67 -1.92 -4.32
N ILE A 5 25.87 -2.77 -3.65
CA ILE A 5 25.99 -3.01 -2.20
C ILE A 5 27.40 -3.57 -1.86
N SER A 6 27.89 -4.54 -2.62
CA SER A 6 29.22 -5.14 -2.41
C SER A 6 30.34 -4.13 -2.61
N ARG A 7 30.22 -3.24 -3.58
CA ARG A 7 31.21 -2.18 -3.84
C ARG A 7 31.27 -1.14 -2.74
N ASP A 8 30.10 -0.75 -2.21
CA ASP A 8 29.97 0.38 -1.28
C ASP A 8 30.01 -0.07 0.20
N SER A 9 29.78 -1.36 0.51
CA SER A 9 29.80 -1.90 1.87
C SER A 9 31.20 -1.89 2.52
N GLY A 10 32.25 -1.82 1.71
CA GLY A 10 33.65 -1.70 2.23
C GLY A 10 34.01 -0.34 2.80
N GLN A 11 33.21 0.70 2.61
CA GLN A 11 33.50 2.06 3.06
C GLN A 11 32.73 2.52 4.32
N HIS A 12 31.74 1.73 4.79
CA HIS A 12 30.90 2.15 5.91
C HIS A 12 30.88 1.10 7.04
N ALA A 13 31.79 1.25 7.98
CA ALA A 13 31.83 0.52 9.26
C ALA A 13 30.75 0.98 10.26
N SER A 14 29.57 1.45 9.80
CA SER A 14 28.57 2.11 10.64
C SER A 14 27.22 1.41 10.69
N GLY A 15 27.13 0.10 10.65
CA GLY A 15 25.87 -0.62 10.96
C GLY A 15 24.60 -0.18 10.18
N VAL A 16 24.75 0.61 9.11
CA VAL A 16 23.63 1.08 8.27
C VAL A 16 23.29 -0.01 7.28
N ASP A 17 22.04 -0.47 7.32
CA ASP A 17 21.51 -1.41 6.32
C ASP A 17 21.14 -0.64 5.04
N PHE A 18 21.86 -0.89 3.95
CA PHE A 18 21.59 -0.35 2.62
C PHE A 18 20.65 -1.25 1.79
N GLY A 19 20.05 -2.25 2.43
CA GLY A 19 19.08 -3.12 1.78
C GLY A 19 17.87 -2.35 1.27
N SER A 20 17.47 -2.57 0.01
CA SER A 20 16.31 -1.93 -0.59
C SER A 20 15.35 -2.98 -1.16
N SER A 21 14.07 -2.82 -0.86
CA SER A 21 12.99 -3.59 -1.49
C SER A 21 12.33 -2.78 -2.59
N PHE A 22 11.85 -3.45 -3.63
CA PHE A 22 11.19 -2.80 -4.76
C PHE A 22 9.89 -3.51 -5.09
N LEU A 23 8.87 -2.73 -5.48
CA LEU A 23 7.71 -3.24 -6.18
C LEU A 23 7.87 -2.93 -7.67
N LEU A 24 7.81 -3.96 -8.49
CA LEU A 24 7.89 -3.85 -9.95
C LEU A 24 6.58 -4.34 -10.55
N GLY A 25 5.83 -3.45 -11.19
CA GLY A 25 4.60 -3.78 -11.88
C GLY A 25 4.63 -3.35 -13.33
N GLY A 26 4.01 -4.12 -14.22
CA GLY A 26 3.97 -3.79 -15.63
C GLY A 26 3.29 -4.86 -16.47
N GLN A 27 3.31 -4.62 -17.78
CA GLN A 27 2.72 -5.52 -18.76
C GLN A 27 3.57 -5.54 -20.02
N VAL A 28 3.84 -6.73 -20.55
CA VAL A 28 4.39 -6.95 -21.88
C VAL A 28 3.24 -7.14 -22.87
N PHE A 29 3.39 -6.64 -24.08
CA PHE A 29 2.36 -6.80 -25.12
C PHE A 29 2.03 -8.28 -25.36
N GLY A 30 0.75 -8.61 -25.34
CA GLY A 30 0.28 -9.98 -25.49
C GLY A 30 0.26 -10.81 -24.18
N GLU A 31 0.77 -10.27 -23.08
CA GLU A 31 0.77 -10.95 -21.77
C GLU A 31 -0.17 -10.27 -20.76
N ALA A 32 -0.46 -10.95 -19.67
CA ALA A 32 -1.18 -10.35 -18.54
C ALA A 32 -0.28 -9.39 -17.75
N PRO A 33 -0.84 -8.35 -17.09
CA PRO A 33 -0.09 -7.54 -16.14
C PRO A 33 0.48 -8.41 -15.02
N ARG A 34 1.70 -8.09 -14.59
CA ARG A 34 2.41 -8.79 -13.52
C ARG A 34 2.90 -7.80 -12.46
N LEU A 35 2.95 -8.24 -11.21
CA LEU A 35 3.45 -7.47 -10.08
C LEU A 35 4.41 -8.33 -9.26
N PHE A 36 5.58 -7.77 -8.96
CA PHE A 36 6.64 -8.45 -8.22
C PHE A 36 7.04 -7.63 -6.98
N ASN A 37 7.31 -8.34 -5.90
CA ASN A 37 8.04 -7.80 -4.75
C ASN A 37 9.47 -8.37 -4.78
N ILE A 38 10.45 -7.48 -4.92
CA ILE A 38 11.87 -7.79 -5.02
C ILE A 38 12.51 -7.45 -3.67
N TYR A 39 13.12 -8.44 -3.04
CA TYR A 39 13.77 -8.31 -1.74
C TYR A 39 15.22 -7.82 -1.85
N PRO A 40 15.79 -7.27 -0.76
CA PRO A 40 17.17 -6.78 -0.74
C PRO A 40 18.19 -7.84 -1.18
N GLN A 41 17.93 -9.12 -0.90
CA GLN A 41 18.78 -10.25 -1.26
C GLN A 41 18.76 -10.56 -2.77
N GLY A 42 17.87 -9.90 -3.53
CA GLY A 42 17.73 -10.06 -4.97
C GLY A 42 16.80 -11.21 -5.42
N ASN A 43 16.21 -11.94 -4.48
CA ASN A 43 15.10 -12.84 -4.77
C ASN A 43 13.80 -12.04 -4.88
N PHE A 44 12.78 -12.65 -5.47
CA PHE A 44 11.48 -11.99 -5.67
C PHE A 44 10.33 -12.99 -5.55
N ILE A 45 9.15 -12.46 -5.32
CA ILE A 45 7.88 -13.19 -5.42
C ILE A 45 6.95 -12.43 -6.38
N GLU A 46 6.07 -13.16 -7.05
CA GLU A 46 5.05 -12.61 -7.92
C GLU A 46 3.69 -12.62 -7.22
N ALA A 47 2.87 -11.59 -7.46
CA ALA A 47 1.51 -11.55 -7.00
C ALA A 47 0.67 -12.62 -7.72
N THR A 48 -0.21 -13.26 -6.97
CA THR A 48 -1.12 -14.31 -7.44
C THR A 48 -2.57 -13.95 -7.15
N VAL A 49 -3.50 -14.80 -7.56
CA VAL A 49 -4.93 -14.64 -7.22
C VAL A 49 -5.13 -14.63 -5.70
N ASP A 50 -4.38 -15.45 -4.96
CA ASP A 50 -4.47 -15.56 -3.51
C ASP A 50 -3.67 -14.47 -2.78
N THR A 51 -2.69 -13.88 -3.44
CA THR A 51 -1.88 -12.78 -2.91
C THR A 51 -1.85 -11.63 -3.93
N PRO A 52 -2.95 -10.86 -4.05
CA PRO A 52 -3.16 -9.96 -5.18
C PRO A 52 -2.45 -8.61 -5.06
N TYR A 53 -1.79 -8.32 -3.96
CA TYR A 53 -1.09 -7.06 -3.72
C TYR A 53 0.16 -7.24 -2.86
N PHE A 54 1.02 -6.23 -2.86
CA PHE A 54 2.17 -6.13 -1.97
C PHE A 54 2.21 -4.78 -1.26
N GLN A 55 2.84 -4.78 -0.10
CA GLN A 55 3.21 -3.58 0.65
C GLN A 55 4.69 -3.64 1.02
N ILE A 56 5.38 -2.51 0.92
CA ILE A 56 6.74 -2.32 1.44
C ILE A 56 6.75 -1.08 2.34
N GLY A 57 7.73 -0.97 3.22
CA GLY A 57 7.77 0.07 4.24
C GLY A 57 6.82 -0.24 5.40
N GLU A 58 6.05 0.75 5.87
CA GLU A 58 5.14 0.57 7.00
C GLU A 58 3.83 -0.09 6.55
N ALA A 59 3.64 -1.35 6.90
CA ALA A 59 2.48 -2.14 6.48
C ALA A 59 1.48 -2.45 7.61
N LYS A 60 1.89 -2.31 8.89
CA LYS A 60 1.13 -2.84 10.04
C LYS A 60 -0.26 -2.25 10.18
N TYR A 61 -0.39 -0.93 10.00
CA TYR A 61 -1.63 -0.21 10.27
C TYR A 61 -2.62 -0.22 9.11
N GLY A 62 -2.13 -0.34 7.89
CA GLY A 62 -2.95 -0.33 6.68
C GLY A 62 -3.37 -1.71 6.20
N LYS A 63 -2.52 -2.73 6.40
CA LYS A 63 -2.75 -4.10 5.92
C LYS A 63 -4.08 -4.71 6.37
N PRO A 64 -4.51 -4.59 7.64
CA PRO A 64 -5.78 -5.15 8.08
C PRO A 64 -7.02 -4.62 7.34
N ILE A 65 -6.94 -3.42 6.77
CA ILE A 65 -8.01 -2.82 5.96
C ILE A 65 -8.01 -3.44 4.57
N ILE A 66 -6.84 -3.50 3.94
CA ILE A 66 -6.69 -4.04 2.59
C ILE A 66 -7.10 -5.52 2.56
N ASP A 67 -6.65 -6.32 3.52
CA ASP A 67 -6.95 -7.77 3.61
C ASP A 67 -8.46 -8.07 3.69
N ARG A 68 -9.27 -7.12 4.24
CA ARG A 68 -10.72 -7.30 4.35
C ARG A 68 -11.49 -6.92 3.09
N VAL A 69 -10.91 -6.08 2.24
CA VAL A 69 -11.64 -5.42 1.15
C VAL A 69 -11.10 -5.82 -0.22
N VAL A 70 -9.78 -5.96 -0.36
CA VAL A 70 -9.13 -6.16 -1.65
C VAL A 70 -8.89 -7.64 -1.92
N ASN A 71 -9.36 -8.08 -3.08
CA ASN A 71 -9.02 -9.36 -3.68
C ASN A 71 -8.63 -9.16 -5.16
N PHE A 72 -8.24 -10.23 -5.83
CA PHE A 72 -7.78 -10.17 -7.22
C PHE A 72 -8.79 -9.56 -8.20
N HIS A 73 -10.09 -9.67 -7.91
CA HIS A 73 -11.18 -9.17 -8.77
C HIS A 73 -11.68 -7.78 -8.35
N THR A 74 -11.11 -7.18 -7.31
CA THR A 74 -11.53 -5.86 -6.85
C THR A 74 -11.28 -4.81 -7.94
N PRO A 75 -12.30 -4.03 -8.36
CA PRO A 75 -12.14 -2.99 -9.36
C PRO A 75 -11.13 -1.92 -8.90
N LEU A 76 -10.33 -1.36 -9.84
CA LEU A 76 -9.31 -0.36 -9.51
C LEU A 76 -9.83 0.84 -8.71
N LYS A 77 -11.07 1.28 -8.96
CA LYS A 77 -11.68 2.38 -8.20
C LYS A 77 -11.88 2.02 -6.72
N GLU A 78 -12.32 0.79 -6.45
CA GLU A 78 -12.53 0.31 -5.09
C GLU A 78 -11.20 0.02 -4.40
N ALA A 79 -10.26 -0.58 -5.11
CA ALA A 79 -8.91 -0.79 -4.61
C ALA A 79 -8.24 0.55 -4.25
N SER A 80 -8.36 1.58 -5.10
CA SER A 80 -7.81 2.92 -4.84
C SER A 80 -8.42 3.54 -3.58
N LYS A 81 -9.74 3.46 -3.42
CA LYS A 81 -10.43 3.93 -2.21
C LYS A 81 -9.92 3.21 -0.97
N CYS A 82 -9.82 1.89 -1.02
CA CYS A 82 -9.31 1.07 0.08
C CYS A 82 -7.87 1.42 0.45
N VAL A 83 -7.00 1.61 -0.55
CA VAL A 83 -5.60 2.02 -0.33
C VAL A 83 -5.51 3.39 0.33
N LEU A 84 -6.34 4.37 -0.06
CA LEU A 84 -6.36 5.69 0.59
C LEU A 84 -6.82 5.61 2.07
N ILE A 85 -7.78 4.74 2.39
CA ILE A 85 -8.19 4.47 3.77
C ILE A 85 -7.03 3.82 4.56
N SER A 86 -6.32 2.88 3.93
CA SER A 86 -5.13 2.24 4.50
C SER A 86 -4.03 3.27 4.82
N PHE A 87 -3.78 4.22 3.91
CA PHE A 87 -2.84 5.33 4.15
C PHE A 87 -3.31 6.24 5.30
N ASP A 88 -4.58 6.62 5.37
CA ASP A 88 -5.11 7.43 6.48
C ASP A 88 -4.88 6.75 7.84
N SER A 89 -5.15 5.45 7.92
CA SER A 89 -4.93 4.67 9.14
C SER A 89 -3.46 4.60 9.53
N THR A 90 -2.57 4.46 8.54
CA THR A 90 -1.12 4.44 8.76
C THR A 90 -0.60 5.80 9.21
N ILE A 91 -0.99 6.89 8.54
CA ILE A 91 -0.57 8.25 8.87
C ILE A 91 -1.01 8.65 10.29
N ARG A 92 -2.19 8.20 10.74
CA ARG A 92 -2.66 8.44 12.11
C ARG A 92 -1.84 7.71 13.19
N SER A 93 -1.21 6.60 12.84
CA SER A 93 -0.57 5.70 13.78
C SER A 93 0.95 5.70 13.70
N ASN A 94 1.52 6.28 12.64
CA ASN A 94 2.96 6.30 12.41
C ASN A 94 3.43 7.65 11.86
N LEU A 95 4.21 8.37 12.65
CA LEU A 95 4.73 9.71 12.29
C LEU A 95 5.74 9.70 11.13
N SER A 96 6.29 8.55 10.77
CA SER A 96 7.22 8.44 9.62
C SER A 96 6.49 8.38 8.28
N VAL A 97 5.18 8.25 8.27
CA VAL A 97 4.34 8.23 7.06
C VAL A 97 3.49 9.49 7.01
N GLY A 98 3.49 10.17 5.88
CA GLY A 98 2.79 11.44 5.74
C GLY A 98 2.35 11.73 4.31
N LEU A 99 1.68 12.87 4.16
CA LEU A 99 1.31 13.43 2.88
C LEU A 99 2.50 14.20 2.26
N PRO A 100 2.54 14.35 0.94
CA PRO A 100 1.53 13.90 -0.05
C PRO A 100 1.64 12.41 -0.39
N ILE A 101 0.53 11.81 -0.85
CA ILE A 101 0.47 10.47 -1.43
C ILE A 101 0.52 10.60 -2.95
N ASP A 102 1.42 9.90 -3.61
CA ASP A 102 1.43 9.77 -5.06
C ASP A 102 0.70 8.47 -5.45
N LEU A 103 -0.41 8.60 -6.18
CA LEU A 103 -1.24 7.51 -6.66
C LEU A 103 -1.08 7.34 -8.17
N LEU A 104 -0.78 6.12 -8.59
CA LEU A 104 -0.72 5.73 -9.99
C LEU A 104 -1.75 4.64 -10.28
N LEU A 105 -2.49 4.78 -11.37
CA LEU A 105 -3.36 3.73 -11.88
C LEU A 105 -2.86 3.26 -13.26
N TYR A 106 -2.67 1.95 -13.38
CA TYR A 106 -2.38 1.28 -14.64
C TYR A 106 -3.51 0.33 -14.97
N ARG A 107 -4.06 0.44 -16.18
CA ARG A 107 -5.11 -0.45 -16.66
C ARG A 107 -4.51 -1.52 -17.56
N ARG A 108 -5.00 -2.74 -17.40
CA ARG A 108 -4.69 -3.84 -18.32
C ARG A 108 -4.85 -3.39 -19.78
N ASP A 109 -3.89 -3.76 -20.60
CA ASP A 109 -3.81 -3.44 -22.04
C ASP A 109 -3.73 -1.94 -22.39
N GLY A 110 -3.58 -1.08 -21.40
CA GLY A 110 -3.41 0.36 -21.61
C GLY A 110 -1.99 0.77 -21.98
N PHE A 111 -0.99 0.00 -21.62
CA PHE A 111 0.45 0.23 -21.84
C PHE A 111 0.95 1.63 -21.45
N GLN A 112 0.19 2.29 -20.59
CA GLN A 112 0.52 3.60 -20.03
C GLN A 112 -0.17 3.78 -18.67
N VAL A 113 0.36 4.69 -17.87
CA VAL A 113 -0.30 5.12 -16.64
C VAL A 113 -1.59 5.84 -17.00
N SER A 114 -2.74 5.30 -16.62
CA SER A 114 -4.05 5.86 -16.94
C SER A 114 -4.46 7.01 -16.03
N CYS A 115 -3.86 7.10 -14.85
CA CYS A 115 -4.07 8.19 -13.90
C CYS A 115 -2.81 8.35 -13.05
N LYS A 116 -2.40 9.59 -12.85
CA LYS A 116 -1.36 9.99 -11.91
C LYS A 116 -1.92 11.14 -11.06
N GLN A 117 -2.00 10.93 -9.76
CA GLN A 117 -2.55 11.91 -8.84
C GLN A 117 -1.62 12.09 -7.65
N ARG A 118 -1.37 13.34 -7.29
CA ARG A 118 -0.68 13.72 -6.06
C ARG A 118 -1.71 14.27 -5.08
N ILE A 119 -1.91 13.55 -3.98
CA ILE A 119 -2.95 13.80 -2.99
C ILE A 119 -2.29 14.50 -1.79
N GLY A 120 -2.64 15.77 -1.62
CA GLY A 120 -2.19 16.58 -0.49
C GLY A 120 -3.22 16.65 0.62
N GLU A 121 -2.90 17.43 1.66
CA GLU A 121 -3.77 17.61 2.83
C GLU A 121 -5.11 18.29 2.48
N SER A 122 -5.13 19.18 1.48
CA SER A 122 -6.32 19.89 1.02
C SER A 122 -7.13 19.14 -0.04
N ASP A 123 -6.77 17.91 -0.41
CA ASP A 123 -7.53 17.14 -1.39
C ASP A 123 -8.94 16.82 -0.84
N PRO A 124 -10.02 17.31 -1.51
CA PRO A 124 -11.38 17.20 -0.97
C PRO A 124 -11.88 15.75 -0.91
N TYR A 125 -11.45 14.89 -1.86
CA TYR A 125 -11.83 13.48 -1.84
C TYR A 125 -11.15 12.74 -0.69
N TYR A 126 -9.88 13.02 -0.44
CA TYR A 126 -9.15 12.42 0.67
C TYR A 126 -9.69 12.89 2.03
N GLN A 127 -10.02 14.16 2.17
CA GLN A 127 -10.67 14.69 3.37
C GLN A 127 -12.04 14.02 3.62
N MET A 128 -12.84 13.85 2.59
CA MET A 128 -14.13 13.15 2.68
C MET A 128 -13.93 11.69 3.15
N ILE A 129 -12.95 10.96 2.57
CA ILE A 129 -12.61 9.60 3.01
C ILE A 129 -12.29 9.59 4.50
N ARG A 130 -11.39 10.45 4.96
CA ARG A 130 -10.94 10.52 6.37
C ARG A 130 -12.11 10.74 7.32
N GLN A 131 -13.00 11.68 7.00
CA GLN A 131 -14.16 12.00 7.83
C GLN A 131 -15.18 10.87 7.84
N THR A 132 -15.57 10.39 6.64
CA THR A 132 -16.59 9.35 6.51
C THR A 132 -16.16 8.03 7.12
N TRP A 133 -14.90 7.63 6.89
CA TRP A 133 -14.36 6.41 7.48
C TRP A 133 -14.28 6.46 9.00
N SER A 134 -13.78 7.57 9.55
CA SER A 134 -13.70 7.78 11.00
C SER A 134 -15.08 7.81 11.65
N GLN A 135 -16.07 8.42 11.01
CA GLN A 135 -17.45 8.42 11.53
C GLN A 135 -18.06 7.02 11.45
N GLY A 136 -17.91 6.33 10.32
CA GLY A 136 -18.43 4.98 10.15
C GLY A 136 -17.88 3.98 11.17
N LEU A 137 -16.61 4.11 11.55
CA LEU A 137 -16.02 3.30 12.62
C LEU A 137 -16.69 3.58 13.98
N ARG A 138 -16.88 4.85 14.35
CA ARG A 138 -17.57 5.23 15.61
C ARG A 138 -19.01 4.74 15.62
N ASP A 139 -19.73 4.91 14.52
CA ASP A 139 -21.12 4.48 14.40
C ASP A 139 -21.26 2.96 14.50
N THR A 140 -20.29 2.23 13.93
CA THR A 140 -20.25 0.77 14.04
C THR A 140 -19.94 0.33 15.46
N PHE A 141 -18.94 0.94 16.08
CA PHE A 141 -18.57 0.67 17.48
C PHE A 141 -19.73 0.89 18.44
N ALA A 142 -20.45 2.01 18.30
CA ALA A 142 -21.60 2.33 19.15
C ALA A 142 -22.78 1.35 19.02
N ARG A 143 -22.83 0.56 17.95
CA ARG A 143 -23.87 -0.47 17.74
C ARG A 143 -23.49 -1.85 18.25
N LEU A 144 -22.24 -2.07 18.60
CA LEU A 144 -21.81 -3.33 19.19
C LEU A 144 -22.35 -3.43 20.62
N ALA A 145 -22.87 -4.59 20.99
CA ALA A 145 -23.28 -4.85 22.37
C ALA A 145 -22.05 -4.85 23.28
N ASP A 146 -22.23 -4.34 24.52
CA ASP A 146 -21.21 -4.44 25.54
C ASP A 146 -21.00 -5.91 25.95
N PRO A 147 -19.79 -6.29 26.36
CA PRO A 147 -19.52 -7.64 26.80
C PRO A 147 -20.21 -7.92 28.16
N GLU A 148 -20.92 -9.06 28.27
CA GLU A 148 -21.65 -9.45 29.48
C GLU A 148 -20.77 -9.53 30.75
N TRP A 149 -19.47 -9.78 30.58
CA TRP A 149 -18.50 -9.87 31.68
C TRP A 149 -17.96 -8.51 32.16
N ALA A 150 -18.35 -7.40 31.53
CA ALA A 150 -17.86 -6.06 31.87
C ALA A 150 -18.81 -5.26 32.79
N GLY A 151 -19.92 -5.89 33.26
CA GLY A 151 -20.92 -5.30 34.15
C GLY A 151 -20.59 -5.49 35.63
#